data_91e336b4cc8a3ea5cec53b8ef0f3c8bd
#
_entry.id   91e336b4cc8a3ea5cec53b8ef0f3c8bd
#
_cell.length_a   1.000
_cell.length_b   1.000
_cell.length_c   1.000
_cell.angle_alpha   90.00
_cell.angle_beta   90.00
_cell.angle_gamma   90.00
#
_symmetry.space_group_name_H-M   'P 1'
#
loop_
_entity.id
_entity.type
_entity.pdbx_description
1 polymer ?
#
loop_
_entity_poly.entity_id
_entity_poly.type
_entity_poly.pdbx_seq_one_letter_code
_entity_poly.pdbx_strand_id
1 'polypeptide(L)'
;MASEISNRAEIDPRAKIGNNCKIYPFAYIEGDVVIGDDCVIYPFVSIMNGTRMGNGNTIYQNTVIGATPQDFDFEGATTETIIGNNNNIRENVVINRATNAGGQTVIGNENFLLEGAHVSHDTKIADKCVLGYGTKIAGDCEIGSNVVFSANVIVNAKARVGNAAFIKPGTNFRKDVPPFVVAGGTPVGYNGLNSVILD
;
A
#
# COMPACT_ATOMS: atom_id res chain seq x y z
N MET A 1 -18.88 18.93 0.83
CA MET A 1 -19.28 19.29 -0.57
C MET A 1 -19.64 18.01 -1.32
N ALA A 2 -20.42 18.10 -2.39
CA ALA A 2 -20.67 16.94 -3.24
C ALA A 2 -19.37 16.51 -3.94
N SER A 3 -19.24 15.22 -4.24
CA SER A 3 -18.09 14.69 -4.95
C SER A 3 -18.13 15.00 -6.44
N GLU A 4 -16.97 15.26 -7.03
CA GLU A 4 -16.78 15.49 -8.47
C GLU A 4 -16.45 14.17 -9.15
N ILE A 5 -17.43 13.50 -9.72
CA ILE A 5 -17.24 12.20 -10.37
C ILE A 5 -17.39 12.35 -11.88
N SER A 6 -16.36 11.95 -12.63
CA SER A 6 -16.39 11.93 -14.08
C SER A 6 -17.47 10.98 -14.59
N ASN A 7 -18.27 11.41 -15.55
CA ASN A 7 -19.23 10.55 -16.25
C ASN A 7 -18.58 9.47 -17.13
N ARG A 8 -17.25 9.48 -17.24
CA ARG A 8 -16.43 8.45 -17.94
C ARG A 8 -15.70 7.52 -16.96
N ALA A 9 -15.94 7.65 -15.65
CA ALA A 9 -15.51 6.65 -14.68
C ALA A 9 -16.53 5.51 -14.64
N GLU A 10 -16.07 4.29 -14.49
CA GLU A 10 -16.92 3.11 -14.33
C GLU A 10 -16.99 2.74 -12.85
N ILE A 11 -18.12 2.98 -12.23
CA ILE A 11 -18.32 2.77 -10.80
C ILE A 11 -19.57 1.93 -10.61
N ASP A 12 -19.42 0.77 -9.98
CA ASP A 12 -20.57 -0.07 -9.61
C ASP A 12 -21.47 0.69 -8.63
N PRO A 13 -22.79 0.76 -8.85
CA PRO A 13 -23.71 1.50 -8.00
C PRO A 13 -23.79 1.04 -6.53
N ARG A 14 -23.25 -0.12 -6.20
CA ARG A 14 -23.13 -0.61 -4.81
C ARG A 14 -21.94 -0.03 -4.07
N ALA A 15 -20.95 0.53 -4.77
CA ALA A 15 -19.80 1.17 -4.15
C ALA A 15 -20.24 2.35 -3.29
N LYS A 16 -19.60 2.51 -2.15
CA LYS A 16 -19.85 3.62 -1.22
C LYS A 16 -18.72 4.62 -1.33
N ILE A 17 -19.03 5.83 -1.81
CA ILE A 17 -18.06 6.91 -1.98
C ILE A 17 -18.45 8.05 -1.06
N GLY A 18 -17.50 8.52 -0.26
CA GLY A 18 -17.67 9.63 0.66
C GLY A 18 -17.87 10.98 -0.03
N ASN A 19 -17.85 12.04 0.76
CA ASN A 19 -18.05 13.40 0.30
C ASN A 19 -16.77 14.01 -0.22
N ASN A 20 -16.89 15.05 -1.06
CA ASN A 20 -15.77 15.86 -1.54
C ASN A 20 -14.67 15.04 -2.25
N CYS A 21 -15.03 13.87 -2.80
CA CYS A 21 -14.10 13.06 -3.57
C CYS A 21 -13.99 13.57 -5.01
N LYS A 22 -12.82 13.41 -5.62
CA LYS A 22 -12.60 13.69 -7.04
C LYS A 22 -12.19 12.43 -7.77
N ILE A 23 -13.05 11.95 -8.68
CA ILE A 23 -12.83 10.73 -9.45
C ILE A 23 -12.73 11.09 -10.94
N TYR A 24 -11.54 10.83 -11.47
CA TYR A 24 -11.19 11.17 -12.86
C TYR A 24 -11.71 10.13 -13.87
N PRO A 25 -11.68 10.47 -15.19
CA PRO A 25 -12.10 9.57 -16.24
C PRO A 25 -11.35 8.24 -16.22
N PHE A 26 -12.05 7.14 -16.58
CA PHE A 26 -11.52 5.79 -16.72
C PHE A 26 -11.05 5.15 -15.40
N ALA A 27 -11.37 5.72 -14.25
CA ALA A 27 -11.27 5.00 -12.99
C ALA A 27 -12.31 3.86 -12.99
N TYR A 28 -11.93 2.69 -12.48
CA TYR A 28 -12.78 1.51 -12.33
C TYR A 28 -12.94 1.14 -10.87
N ILE A 29 -14.17 1.09 -10.36
CA ILE A 29 -14.45 0.82 -8.94
C ILE A 29 -15.53 -0.25 -8.83
N GLU A 30 -15.21 -1.37 -8.20
CA GLU A 30 -16.12 -2.49 -8.00
C GLU A 30 -17.13 -2.27 -6.86
N GLY A 31 -18.15 -3.12 -6.78
CA GLY A 31 -19.34 -2.92 -5.94
C GLY A 31 -19.12 -3.06 -4.44
N ASP A 32 -18.22 -3.94 -4.00
CA ASP A 32 -17.87 -4.09 -2.57
C ASP A 32 -16.66 -3.23 -2.21
N VAL A 33 -16.75 -1.93 -2.51
CA VAL A 33 -15.72 -0.92 -2.21
C VAL A 33 -16.31 0.17 -1.33
N VAL A 34 -15.55 0.61 -0.34
CA VAL A 34 -15.85 1.78 0.49
C VAL A 34 -14.68 2.75 0.42
N ILE A 35 -14.95 3.98 0.04
CA ILE A 35 -14.00 5.09 -0.03
C ILE A 35 -14.50 6.21 0.89
N GLY A 36 -13.64 6.70 1.77
CA GLY A 36 -13.93 7.81 2.67
C GLY A 36 -14.02 9.16 1.97
N ASP A 37 -14.05 10.22 2.75
CA ASP A 37 -14.16 11.60 2.29
C ASP A 37 -12.83 12.15 1.74
N ASP A 38 -12.90 13.23 0.95
CA ASP A 38 -11.74 14.01 0.49
C ASP A 38 -10.70 13.22 -0.33
N CYS A 39 -11.09 12.10 -0.95
CA CYS A 39 -10.19 11.27 -1.74
C CYS A 39 -10.08 11.75 -3.20
N VAL A 40 -8.89 11.58 -3.78
CA VAL A 40 -8.63 11.88 -5.19
C VAL A 40 -8.21 10.60 -5.91
N ILE A 41 -8.98 10.18 -6.92
CA ILE A 41 -8.75 8.97 -7.70
C ILE A 41 -8.46 9.38 -9.15
N TYR A 42 -7.21 9.21 -9.56
CA TYR A 42 -6.74 9.60 -10.89
C TYR A 42 -7.17 8.62 -12.01
N PRO A 43 -6.98 8.98 -13.29
CA PRO A 43 -7.38 8.13 -14.41
C PRO A 43 -6.74 6.74 -14.37
N PHE A 44 -7.49 5.74 -14.84
CA PHE A 44 -7.05 4.33 -14.97
C PHE A 44 -6.69 3.64 -13.65
N VAL A 45 -7.08 4.21 -12.52
CA VAL A 45 -7.01 3.51 -11.22
C VAL A 45 -8.09 2.44 -11.18
N SER A 46 -7.74 1.26 -10.68
CA SER A 46 -8.68 0.16 -10.43
C SER A 46 -8.77 -0.12 -8.93
N ILE A 47 -9.98 -0.06 -8.37
CA ILE A 47 -10.24 -0.39 -6.96
C ILE A 47 -11.19 -1.57 -6.91
N MET A 48 -10.67 -2.69 -6.43
CA MET A 48 -11.33 -3.98 -6.49
C MET A 48 -12.12 -4.29 -5.21
N ASN A 49 -13.03 -5.25 -5.30
CA ASN A 49 -13.87 -5.71 -4.19
C ASN A 49 -13.07 -6.05 -2.94
N GLY A 50 -13.67 -5.78 -1.77
CA GLY A 50 -13.03 -5.95 -0.47
C GLY A 50 -12.15 -4.77 -0.06
N THR A 51 -12.09 -3.69 -0.83
CA THR A 51 -11.31 -2.50 -0.44
C THR A 51 -12.10 -1.59 0.50
N ARG A 52 -11.46 -1.21 1.62
CA ARG A 52 -11.95 -0.25 2.60
C ARG A 52 -10.91 0.85 2.75
N MET A 53 -11.18 2.02 2.21
CA MET A 53 -10.26 3.17 2.19
C MET A 53 -10.81 4.31 3.04
N GLY A 54 -9.97 4.85 3.91
CA GLY A 54 -10.26 6.02 4.73
C GLY A 54 -10.25 7.34 3.94
N ASN A 55 -10.08 8.44 4.66
CA ASN A 55 -10.22 9.80 4.13
C ASN A 55 -8.90 10.36 3.58
N GLY A 56 -8.98 11.34 2.70
CA GLY A 56 -7.86 12.16 2.25
C GLY A 56 -6.81 11.42 1.42
N ASN A 57 -7.12 10.25 0.90
CA ASN A 57 -6.17 9.46 0.11
C ASN A 57 -6.08 9.98 -1.34
N THR A 58 -4.88 10.03 -1.88
CA THR A 58 -4.62 10.36 -3.28
C THR A 58 -4.03 9.15 -4.00
N ILE A 59 -4.75 8.65 -5.01
CA ILE A 59 -4.38 7.44 -5.77
C ILE A 59 -4.10 7.84 -7.21
N TYR A 60 -2.86 7.64 -7.63
CA TYR A 60 -2.38 8.06 -8.94
C TYR A 60 -2.58 7.00 -10.04
N GLN A 61 -2.34 7.41 -11.28
CA GLN A 61 -2.68 6.68 -12.51
C GLN A 61 -2.19 5.23 -12.52
N ASN A 62 -3.00 4.35 -13.09
CA ASN A 62 -2.71 2.93 -13.30
C ASN A 62 -2.47 2.12 -12.01
N THR A 63 -2.76 2.67 -10.85
CA THR A 63 -2.66 1.97 -9.56
C THR A 63 -3.81 0.98 -9.41
N VAL A 64 -3.51 -0.20 -8.87
CA VAL A 64 -4.50 -1.25 -8.57
C VAL A 64 -4.53 -1.50 -7.07
N ILE A 65 -5.69 -1.28 -6.45
CA ILE A 65 -5.91 -1.56 -5.01
C ILE A 65 -6.88 -2.73 -4.88
N GLY A 66 -6.55 -3.67 -4.00
CA GLY A 66 -7.34 -4.88 -3.78
C GLY A 66 -7.18 -5.93 -4.88
N ALA A 67 -6.08 -5.89 -5.62
CA ALA A 67 -5.78 -6.89 -6.64
C ALA A 67 -5.84 -8.31 -6.07
N THR A 68 -6.24 -9.27 -6.89
CA THR A 68 -6.22 -10.70 -6.53
C THR A 68 -4.84 -11.11 -6.05
N PRO A 69 -4.71 -11.84 -4.92
CA PRO A 69 -3.43 -12.32 -4.43
C PRO A 69 -2.67 -13.12 -5.48
N GLN A 70 -1.38 -12.87 -5.57
CA GLN A 70 -0.47 -13.67 -6.39
C GLN A 70 0.10 -14.81 -5.53
N ASP A 71 -0.79 -15.63 -5.03
CA ASP A 71 -0.50 -16.73 -4.12
C ASP A 71 -1.19 -18.00 -4.63
N PHE A 72 -0.46 -19.12 -4.62
CA PHE A 72 -1.00 -20.42 -5.07
C PHE A 72 -2.08 -20.96 -4.13
N ASP A 73 -2.09 -20.52 -2.88
CA ASP A 73 -3.06 -20.95 -1.86
C ASP A 73 -4.38 -20.14 -1.94
N PHE A 74 -4.47 -19.13 -2.83
CA PHE A 74 -5.69 -18.36 -2.98
C PHE A 74 -6.75 -19.10 -3.80
N GLU A 75 -7.82 -19.52 -3.15
CA GLU A 75 -8.96 -20.25 -3.75
C GLU A 75 -10.23 -19.40 -3.94
N GLY A 76 -10.09 -18.07 -4.04
CA GLY A 76 -11.24 -17.17 -4.23
C GLY A 76 -11.93 -16.73 -2.93
N ALA A 77 -11.23 -16.81 -1.81
CA ALA A 77 -11.75 -16.41 -0.50
C ALA A 77 -12.16 -14.92 -0.45
N THR A 78 -13.17 -14.63 0.36
CA THR A 78 -13.54 -13.23 0.69
C THR A 78 -12.51 -12.64 1.64
N THR A 79 -11.77 -11.65 1.15
CA THR A 79 -10.66 -11.01 1.86
C THR A 79 -10.67 -9.51 1.60
N GLU A 80 -9.94 -8.75 2.41
CA GLU A 80 -9.98 -7.29 2.35
C GLU A 80 -8.60 -6.66 2.11
N THR A 81 -8.67 -5.44 1.60
CA THR A 81 -7.56 -4.48 1.59
C THR A 81 -8.00 -3.24 2.37
N ILE A 82 -7.33 -2.95 3.46
CA ILE A 82 -7.62 -1.81 4.32
C ILE A 82 -6.60 -0.72 4.07
N ILE A 83 -7.04 0.45 3.69
CA ILE A 83 -6.22 1.64 3.50
C ILE A 83 -6.67 2.70 4.52
N GLY A 84 -5.77 3.16 5.36
CA GLY A 84 -6.04 4.23 6.32
C GLY A 84 -6.26 5.60 5.66
N ASN A 85 -5.82 6.65 6.32
CA ASN A 85 -6.07 8.03 5.90
C ASN A 85 -4.82 8.71 5.36
N ASN A 86 -5.01 9.72 4.49
CA ASN A 86 -3.98 10.64 4.02
C ASN A 86 -2.78 9.95 3.35
N ASN A 87 -2.98 8.80 2.73
CA ASN A 87 -1.93 8.14 1.99
C ASN A 87 -1.78 8.74 0.59
N ASN A 88 -0.56 8.80 0.12
CA ASN A 88 -0.20 9.18 -1.24
C ASN A 88 0.34 7.94 -1.97
N ILE A 89 -0.48 7.37 -2.86
CA ILE A 89 -0.18 6.13 -3.57
C ILE A 89 0.03 6.46 -5.04
N ARG A 90 1.31 6.45 -5.44
CA ARG A 90 1.77 6.91 -6.75
C ARG A 90 1.46 5.90 -7.86
N GLU A 91 1.91 6.26 -9.05
CA GLU A 91 1.61 5.60 -10.31
C GLU A 91 2.04 4.13 -10.32
N ASN A 92 1.25 3.28 -10.95
CA ASN A 92 1.56 1.85 -11.16
C ASN A 92 1.81 1.05 -9.87
N VAL A 93 1.33 1.53 -8.73
CA VAL A 93 1.38 0.76 -7.47
C VAL A 93 0.36 -0.37 -7.52
N VAL A 94 0.73 -1.54 -7.00
CA VAL A 94 -0.18 -2.68 -6.85
C VAL A 94 -0.23 -3.11 -5.39
N ILE A 95 -1.44 -3.16 -4.84
CA ILE A 95 -1.70 -3.66 -3.48
C ILE A 95 -2.65 -4.84 -3.60
N ASN A 96 -2.20 -6.05 -3.23
CA ASN A 96 -3.04 -7.24 -3.23
C ASN A 96 -3.91 -7.30 -1.96
N ARG A 97 -5.12 -7.85 -2.08
CA ARG A 97 -5.89 -8.25 -0.90
C ARG A 97 -5.30 -9.52 -0.27
N ALA A 98 -5.77 -9.90 0.91
CA ALA A 98 -5.26 -11.07 1.61
C ALA A 98 -5.66 -12.39 0.94
N THR A 99 -4.97 -13.48 1.30
CA THR A 99 -5.16 -14.83 0.73
C THR A 99 -6.27 -15.62 1.44
N ASN A 100 -6.21 -15.67 2.78
CA ASN A 100 -7.10 -16.54 3.56
C ASN A 100 -8.41 -15.85 3.92
N ALA A 101 -9.50 -16.61 4.00
CA ALA A 101 -10.83 -16.09 4.32
C ALA A 101 -10.83 -15.22 5.57
N GLY A 102 -11.40 -14.02 5.46
CA GLY A 102 -11.42 -13.01 6.52
C GLY A 102 -10.07 -12.32 6.76
N GLY A 103 -9.04 -12.64 5.98
CA GLY A 103 -7.73 -12.00 6.05
C GLY A 103 -7.75 -10.57 5.50
N GLN A 104 -6.74 -9.79 5.88
CA GLN A 104 -6.60 -8.39 5.51
C GLN A 104 -5.15 -8.05 5.15
N THR A 105 -4.96 -7.34 4.03
CA THR A 105 -3.76 -6.56 3.76
C THR A 105 -4.03 -5.14 4.26
N VAL A 106 -3.12 -4.58 5.05
CA VAL A 106 -3.36 -3.31 5.76
C VAL A 106 -2.29 -2.29 5.45
N ILE A 107 -2.70 -1.11 5.01
CA ILE A 107 -1.87 0.09 4.88
C ILE A 107 -2.41 1.11 5.87
N GLY A 108 -1.58 1.57 6.80
CA GLY A 108 -1.94 2.57 7.81
C GLY A 108 -2.17 3.97 7.23
N ASN A 109 -1.77 4.98 7.97
CA ASN A 109 -2.03 6.38 7.64
C ASN A 109 -0.76 7.11 7.19
N GLU A 110 -0.94 8.17 6.41
CA GLU A 110 0.13 9.11 6.02
C GLU A 110 1.33 8.42 5.32
N ASN A 111 1.09 7.30 4.65
CA ASN A 111 2.14 6.60 3.91
C ASN A 111 2.36 7.19 2.53
N PHE A 112 3.58 7.12 2.02
CA PHE A 112 3.95 7.52 0.69
C PHE A 112 4.52 6.33 -0.09
N LEU A 113 3.71 5.74 -0.97
CA LEU A 113 4.08 4.64 -1.84
C LEU A 113 4.47 5.21 -3.21
N LEU A 114 5.75 5.18 -3.53
CA LEU A 114 6.27 5.73 -4.77
C LEU A 114 6.00 4.79 -5.97
N GLU A 115 6.25 5.32 -7.16
CA GLU A 115 5.96 4.66 -8.43
C GLU A 115 6.40 3.19 -8.47
N GLY A 116 5.48 2.33 -8.94
CA GLY A 116 5.75 0.91 -9.14
C GLY A 116 6.02 0.11 -7.86
N ALA A 117 5.75 0.67 -6.68
CA ALA A 117 5.81 -0.11 -5.45
C ALA A 117 4.77 -1.25 -5.48
N HIS A 118 5.08 -2.36 -4.84
CA HIS A 118 4.17 -3.50 -4.73
C HIS A 118 4.05 -3.93 -3.27
N VAL A 119 2.83 -4.08 -2.80
CA VAL A 119 2.51 -4.67 -1.49
C VAL A 119 1.70 -5.93 -1.71
N SER A 120 2.30 -7.06 -1.36
CA SER A 120 1.67 -8.36 -1.51
C SER A 120 0.66 -8.64 -0.39
N HIS A 121 -0.04 -9.75 -0.53
CA HIS A 121 -1.13 -10.22 0.33
C HIS A 121 -0.73 -10.34 1.81
N ASP A 122 -1.68 -10.16 2.71
CA ASP A 122 -1.54 -10.36 4.17
C ASP A 122 -0.48 -9.47 4.85
N THR A 123 0.13 -8.54 4.10
CA THR A 123 1.15 -7.60 4.61
C THR A 123 0.48 -6.47 5.39
N LYS A 124 1.13 -6.06 6.48
CA LYS A 124 0.71 -4.92 7.30
C LYS A 124 1.79 -3.85 7.31
N ILE A 125 1.44 -2.67 6.86
CA ILE A 125 2.29 -1.48 6.90
C ILE A 125 1.66 -0.47 7.85
N ALA A 126 2.40 -0.04 8.86
CA ALA A 126 1.92 0.95 9.82
C ALA A 126 1.92 2.37 9.21
N ASP A 127 2.08 3.41 10.03
CA ASP A 127 1.90 4.79 9.60
C ASP A 127 3.22 5.45 9.17
N LYS A 128 3.12 6.48 8.31
CA LYS A 128 4.21 7.39 7.93
C LYS A 128 5.41 6.69 7.31
N CYS A 129 5.16 5.60 6.58
CA CYS A 129 6.20 4.89 5.86
C CYS A 129 6.40 5.46 4.46
N VAL A 130 7.62 5.35 3.95
CA VAL A 130 7.96 5.65 2.56
C VAL A 130 8.42 4.37 1.88
N LEU A 131 7.70 3.95 0.84
CA LEU A 131 8.14 2.90 -0.06
C LEU A 131 8.72 3.55 -1.31
N GLY A 132 10.06 3.58 -1.41
CA GLY A 132 10.77 4.11 -2.56
C GLY A 132 10.35 3.42 -3.87
N TYR A 133 10.57 4.08 -5.00
CA TYR A 133 10.14 3.55 -6.30
C TYR A 133 10.64 2.12 -6.52
N GLY A 134 9.79 1.30 -7.11
CA GLY A 134 10.10 -0.10 -7.41
C GLY A 134 10.26 -1.01 -6.19
N THR A 135 10.03 -0.55 -4.96
CA THR A 135 10.06 -1.40 -3.75
C THR A 135 9.02 -2.51 -3.85
N LYS A 136 9.41 -3.74 -3.52
CA LYS A 136 8.56 -4.92 -3.52
C LYS A 136 8.52 -5.53 -2.12
N ILE A 137 7.34 -5.58 -1.53
CA ILE A 137 7.11 -6.23 -0.23
C ILE A 137 6.30 -7.50 -0.48
N ALA A 138 6.89 -8.64 -0.20
CA ALA A 138 6.24 -9.95 -0.35
C ALA A 138 5.19 -10.20 0.74
N GLY A 139 4.47 -11.31 0.66
CA GLY A 139 3.36 -11.63 1.56
C GLY A 139 3.74 -11.80 3.03
N ASP A 140 2.76 -11.61 3.92
CA ASP A 140 2.87 -11.80 5.38
C ASP A 140 3.94 -10.92 6.07
N CYS A 141 4.33 -9.80 5.48
CA CYS A 141 5.30 -8.89 6.10
C CYS A 141 4.64 -7.94 7.11
N GLU A 142 5.41 -7.59 8.15
CA GLU A 142 5.00 -6.59 9.14
C GLU A 142 5.99 -5.41 9.14
N ILE A 143 5.51 -4.24 8.77
CA ILE A 143 6.32 -3.02 8.66
C ILE A 143 5.86 -2.02 9.72
N GLY A 144 6.76 -1.64 10.61
CA GLY A 144 6.51 -0.64 11.64
C GLY A 144 6.35 0.76 11.08
N SER A 145 6.06 1.73 11.96
CA SER A 145 5.86 3.13 11.58
C SER A 145 7.17 3.85 11.24
N ASN A 146 7.09 4.88 10.40
CA ASN A 146 8.22 5.74 10.01
C ASN A 146 9.36 4.98 9.30
N VAL A 147 9.08 3.83 8.72
CA VAL A 147 10.09 3.07 7.95
C VAL A 147 10.27 3.71 6.58
N VAL A 148 11.52 3.87 6.18
CA VAL A 148 11.87 4.35 4.84
C VAL A 148 12.59 3.25 4.08
N PHE A 149 11.94 2.72 3.07
CA PHE A 149 12.57 1.92 2.03
C PHE A 149 13.05 2.84 0.92
N SER A 150 14.34 2.81 0.62
CA SER A 150 14.86 3.54 -0.53
C SER A 150 14.49 2.81 -1.83
N ALA A 151 15.02 3.23 -2.96
CA ALA A 151 14.66 2.68 -4.26
C ALA A 151 14.97 1.18 -4.43
N ASN A 152 14.07 0.45 -5.10
CA ASN A 152 14.27 -0.95 -5.52
C ASN A 152 14.63 -1.91 -4.36
N VAL A 153 14.06 -1.70 -3.21
CA VAL A 153 14.18 -2.64 -2.08
C VAL A 153 13.25 -3.84 -2.29
N ILE A 154 13.73 -5.04 -1.97
CA ILE A 154 12.95 -6.28 -2.00
C ILE A 154 12.90 -6.86 -0.59
N VAL A 155 11.70 -6.93 -0.04
CA VAL A 155 11.41 -7.55 1.25
C VAL A 155 10.79 -8.91 1.00
N ASN A 156 11.46 -9.98 1.39
CA ASN A 156 10.93 -11.34 1.23
C ASN A 156 9.85 -11.64 2.27
N ALA A 157 9.02 -12.63 1.97
CA ALA A 157 7.85 -12.98 2.77
C ALA A 157 8.19 -13.23 4.26
N LYS A 158 7.24 -12.82 5.12
CA LYS A 158 7.27 -12.99 6.58
C LYS A 158 8.36 -12.19 7.31
N ALA A 159 9.04 -11.28 6.62
CA ALA A 159 10.00 -10.40 7.26
C ALA A 159 9.31 -9.30 8.07
N ARG A 160 9.90 -8.94 9.21
CA ARG A 160 9.46 -7.82 10.04
C ARG A 160 10.48 -6.69 9.99
N VAL A 161 10.00 -5.47 9.84
CA VAL A 161 10.85 -4.27 9.86
C VAL A 161 10.39 -3.36 10.99
N GLY A 162 11.26 -3.12 11.95
CA GLY A 162 10.97 -2.31 13.12
C GLY A 162 10.80 -0.83 12.79
N ASN A 163 10.15 -0.09 13.69
CA ASN A 163 9.88 1.34 13.54
C ASN A 163 11.13 2.13 13.19
N ALA A 164 10.97 3.15 12.36
CA ALA A 164 12.03 4.11 12.05
C ALA A 164 13.31 3.49 11.44
N ALA A 165 13.22 2.30 10.86
CA ALA A 165 14.32 1.74 10.10
C ALA A 165 14.46 2.44 8.74
N PHE A 166 15.70 2.59 8.28
CA PHE A 166 16.02 3.05 6.92
C PHE A 166 16.68 1.92 6.14
N ILE A 167 16.07 1.53 5.04
CA ILE A 167 16.59 0.44 4.18
C ILE A 167 17.24 1.07 2.94
N LYS A 168 18.54 0.81 2.76
CA LYS A 168 19.32 1.33 1.63
C LYS A 168 18.82 0.83 0.28
N PRO A 169 19.07 1.57 -0.82
CA PRO A 169 18.60 1.20 -2.15
C PRO A 169 19.15 -0.16 -2.59
N GLY A 170 18.35 -0.88 -3.38
CA GLY A 170 18.72 -2.17 -3.97
C GLY A 170 18.90 -3.31 -2.95
N THR A 171 18.55 -3.10 -1.69
CA THR A 171 18.66 -4.15 -0.66
C THR A 171 17.60 -5.22 -0.87
N ASN A 172 18.02 -6.49 -0.86
CA ASN A 172 17.13 -7.67 -0.88
C ASN A 172 17.36 -8.48 0.39
N PHE A 173 16.31 -8.71 1.18
CA PHE A 173 16.44 -9.40 2.46
C PHE A 173 15.20 -10.21 2.85
N ARG A 174 15.43 -11.22 3.72
CA ARG A 174 14.41 -12.10 4.31
C ARG A 174 14.50 -12.23 5.83
N LYS A 175 15.39 -11.45 6.45
CA LYS A 175 15.56 -11.42 7.91
C LYS A 175 14.87 -10.20 8.47
N ASP A 176 14.47 -10.28 9.73
CA ASP A 176 13.93 -9.13 10.45
C ASP A 176 14.97 -8.02 10.57
N VAL A 177 14.50 -6.79 10.50
CA VAL A 177 15.31 -5.58 10.69
C VAL A 177 14.88 -4.89 11.98
N PRO A 178 15.78 -4.69 12.94
CA PRO A 178 15.47 -4.01 14.18
C PRO A 178 15.01 -2.55 13.97
N PRO A 179 14.30 -1.94 14.94
CA PRO A 179 13.93 -0.53 14.86
C PRO A 179 15.14 0.40 14.93
N PHE A 180 15.00 1.61 14.40
CA PHE A 180 15.96 2.72 14.46
C PHE A 180 17.33 2.43 13.82
N VAL A 181 17.42 1.48 12.91
CA VAL A 181 18.69 1.15 12.24
C VAL A 181 18.67 1.57 10.77
N VAL A 182 19.87 1.80 10.25
CA VAL A 182 20.14 1.80 8.81
C VAL A 182 20.56 0.37 8.45
N ALA A 183 19.86 -0.26 7.52
CA ALA A 183 20.15 -1.60 7.02
C ALA A 183 20.40 -1.57 5.51
N GLY A 184 21.32 -2.41 5.03
CA GLY A 184 21.61 -2.49 3.59
C GLY A 184 22.70 -3.46 3.27
N GLY A 185 22.92 -3.69 1.97
CA GLY A 185 23.93 -4.59 1.46
C GLY A 185 23.40 -5.98 1.08
N THR A 186 24.29 -6.82 0.58
CA THR A 186 24.02 -8.21 0.21
C THR A 186 25.12 -9.11 0.75
N PRO A 187 24.85 -9.91 1.80
CA PRO A 187 23.60 -9.97 2.57
C PRO A 187 23.31 -8.69 3.34
N VAL A 188 22.01 -8.47 3.68
CA VAL A 188 21.61 -7.33 4.51
C VAL A 188 22.32 -7.34 5.85
N GLY A 189 22.85 -6.19 6.25
CA GLY A 189 23.54 -6.00 7.51
C GLY A 189 23.25 -4.65 8.16
N TYR A 190 23.63 -4.53 9.42
CA TYR A 190 23.56 -3.28 10.17
C TYR A 190 24.58 -2.27 9.65
N ASN A 191 24.14 -1.07 9.34
CA ASN A 191 24.95 0.02 8.78
C ASN A 191 24.93 1.29 9.65
N GLY A 192 24.57 1.14 10.92
CA GLY A 192 24.48 2.27 11.88
C GLY A 192 23.05 2.55 12.37
N LEU A 193 22.92 3.52 13.24
CA LEU A 193 21.62 4.03 13.68
C LEU A 193 21.05 5.02 12.66
N ASN A 194 19.74 5.09 12.57
CA ASN A 194 19.03 6.09 11.79
C ASN A 194 18.98 7.41 12.59
N SER A 195 20.09 8.16 12.60
CA SER A 195 20.22 9.39 13.36
C SER A 195 19.24 10.49 12.92
N VAL A 196 18.81 10.48 11.66
CA VAL A 196 17.87 11.49 11.12
C VAL A 196 16.53 11.49 11.84
N ILE A 197 16.11 10.37 12.39
CA ILE A 197 14.84 10.25 13.10
C ILE A 197 15.01 10.28 14.63
N LEU A 198 16.25 10.26 15.10
CA LEU A 198 16.58 10.29 16.53
C LEU A 198 16.86 11.73 17.05
N ASP A 199 17.08 12.67 16.14
CA ASP A 199 17.19 14.12 16.39
C ASP A 199 15.80 14.78 16.40
#